data_bab83cfb5a76e276939411b5c1c7e82a
#
_entry.id   bab83cfb5a76e276939411b5c1c7e82a
#
_cell.length_a   1.000
_cell.length_b   1.000
_cell.length_c   1.000
_cell.angle_alpha   90.00
_cell.angle_beta   90.00
_cell.angle_gamma   90.00
#
_symmetry.space_group_name_H-M   'P 1'
#
loop_
_entity.id
_entity.type
_entity.pdbx_description
1 polymer ?
#
loop_
_entity_poly.entity_id
_entity_poly.type
_entity_poly.pdbx_seq_one_letter_code
_entity_poly.pdbx_strand_id
1 'polypeptide(L)'
;MQELDARAKSLLAALKADSRSGATQLAMNTLDQLLSYLDEVEPEGETFLRLLAELRAARPSMIVIGNALAMIEQRLSSDVQVALQAVMDIRDQLENATGTIARQALDLLPESPVILTHSASSAVLALFRNMAEQRQAFSVICTQSSPGFEGHSLARALNELAIPVTLITDAQMGLFVPQADLVITGCDTWLSNGHFINKSGTHLLALAAHAAGKPLWVLADSFRNSDADPGSVELE
;
A
#
# COMPACT_ATOMS: atom_id res chain seq x y z
N MET A 1 12.25 -29.59 15.69
CA MET A 1 11.89 -28.36 14.91
C MET A 1 13.17 -27.83 14.30
N GLN A 2 13.27 -27.88 12.97
CA GLN A 2 14.48 -27.45 12.24
C GLN A 2 14.59 -25.92 12.34
N GLU A 3 15.73 -25.35 12.73
CA GLU A 3 15.93 -23.89 12.76
C GLU A 3 15.93 -23.31 11.34
N LEU A 4 15.48 -22.04 11.20
CA LEU A 4 15.65 -21.31 9.95
C LEU A 4 17.15 -21.15 9.65
N ASP A 5 17.52 -21.33 8.39
CA ASP A 5 18.88 -21.12 7.91
C ASP A 5 19.30 -19.63 7.95
N ALA A 6 20.56 -19.36 7.67
CA ALA A 6 21.11 -18.01 7.74
C ALA A 6 20.46 -17.04 6.74
N ARG A 7 20.07 -17.52 5.55
CA ARG A 7 19.44 -16.71 4.51
C ARG A 7 18.01 -16.31 4.90
N ALA A 8 17.22 -17.27 5.41
CA ALA A 8 15.87 -17.03 5.93
C ALA A 8 15.88 -16.06 7.13
N LYS A 9 16.85 -16.21 8.06
CA LYS A 9 17.04 -15.28 9.17
C LYS A 9 17.38 -13.86 8.70
N SER A 10 18.20 -13.72 7.64
CA SER A 10 18.54 -12.43 7.03
C SER A 10 17.32 -11.75 6.42
N LEU A 11 16.47 -12.50 5.69
CA LEU A 11 15.23 -12.00 5.09
C LEU A 11 14.28 -11.49 6.18
N LEU A 12 14.08 -12.26 7.24
CA LEU A 12 13.25 -11.87 8.37
C LEU A 12 13.78 -10.61 9.07
N ALA A 13 15.10 -10.49 9.23
CA ALA A 13 15.72 -9.31 9.82
C ALA A 13 15.55 -8.07 8.94
N ALA A 14 15.68 -8.22 7.62
CA ALA A 14 15.46 -7.13 6.64
C ALA A 14 14.01 -6.61 6.71
N LEU A 15 13.02 -7.52 6.74
CA LEU A 15 11.61 -7.13 6.88
C LEU A 15 11.35 -6.37 8.19
N LYS A 16 11.91 -6.83 9.30
CA LYS A 16 11.76 -6.16 10.62
C LYS A 16 12.42 -4.78 10.68
N ALA A 17 13.55 -4.62 10.00
CA ALA A 17 14.34 -3.38 10.03
C ALA A 17 13.80 -2.27 9.11
N ASP A 18 13.00 -2.61 8.08
CA ASP A 18 12.48 -1.63 7.15
C ASP A 18 11.34 -0.82 7.79
N SER A 19 11.63 0.42 8.14
CA SER A 19 10.68 1.39 8.68
C SER A 19 10.35 2.52 7.70
N ARG A 20 10.82 2.43 6.44
CA ARG A 20 10.70 3.50 5.44
C ARG A 20 9.78 3.16 4.28
N SER A 21 9.70 1.88 3.92
CA SER A 21 8.87 1.43 2.80
C SER A 21 7.38 1.46 3.17
N GLY A 22 6.54 1.94 2.25
CA GLY A 22 5.10 1.77 2.36
C GLY A 22 4.68 0.30 2.22
N ALA A 23 3.47 -0.06 2.66
CA ALA A 23 3.01 -1.45 2.76
C ALA A 23 3.15 -2.25 1.46
N THR A 24 2.77 -1.69 0.30
CA THR A 24 2.92 -2.36 -1.00
C THR A 24 4.39 -2.58 -1.36
N GLN A 25 5.24 -1.56 -1.18
CA GLN A 25 6.68 -1.68 -1.50
C GLN A 25 7.35 -2.71 -0.60
N LEU A 26 7.02 -2.74 0.69
CA LEU A 26 7.56 -3.70 1.63
C LEU A 26 7.12 -5.13 1.29
N ALA A 27 5.86 -5.32 0.87
CA ALA A 27 5.37 -6.61 0.38
C ALA A 27 6.11 -7.05 -0.88
N MET A 28 6.27 -6.17 -1.87
CA MET A 28 7.04 -6.45 -3.10
C MET A 28 8.48 -6.85 -2.79
N ASN A 29 9.18 -6.08 -1.95
CA ASN A 29 10.55 -6.39 -1.52
C ASN A 29 10.64 -7.76 -0.83
N THR A 30 9.64 -8.11 -0.01
CA THR A 30 9.58 -9.40 0.67
C THR A 30 9.40 -10.54 -0.33
N LEU A 31 8.51 -10.38 -1.32
CA LEU A 31 8.29 -11.37 -2.38
C LEU A 31 9.53 -11.56 -3.27
N ASP A 32 10.22 -10.47 -3.64
CA ASP A 32 11.47 -10.54 -4.40
C ASP A 32 12.57 -11.29 -3.64
N GLN A 33 12.66 -11.05 -2.31
CA GLN A 33 13.61 -11.79 -1.46
C GLN A 33 13.23 -13.27 -1.28
N LEU A 34 11.92 -13.59 -1.26
CA LEU A 34 11.46 -14.99 -1.23
C LEU A 34 11.80 -15.72 -2.52
N LEU A 35 11.67 -15.08 -3.69
CA LEU A 35 12.09 -15.64 -4.97
C LEU A 35 13.58 -15.96 -4.97
N SER A 36 14.43 -15.00 -4.55
CA SER A 36 15.87 -15.23 -4.42
C SER A 36 16.19 -16.36 -3.43
N TYR A 37 15.46 -16.44 -2.31
CA TYR A 37 15.64 -17.49 -1.31
C TYR A 37 15.30 -18.88 -1.88
N LEU A 38 14.20 -19.02 -2.59
CA LEU A 38 13.78 -20.28 -3.21
C LEU A 38 14.77 -20.76 -4.27
N ASP A 39 15.33 -19.83 -5.06
CA ASP A 39 16.32 -20.15 -6.11
C ASP A 39 17.70 -20.50 -5.54
N GLU A 40 18.13 -19.84 -4.44
CA GLU A 40 19.47 -20.02 -3.86
C GLU A 40 19.54 -21.25 -2.91
N VAL A 41 18.47 -21.54 -2.17
CA VAL A 41 18.49 -22.48 -1.03
C VAL A 41 17.71 -23.76 -1.32
N GLU A 42 16.68 -23.71 -2.18
CA GLU A 42 15.77 -24.84 -2.44
C GLU A 42 15.28 -25.50 -1.14
N PRO A 43 14.60 -24.75 -0.23
CA PRO A 43 14.25 -25.23 1.09
C PRO A 43 13.23 -26.38 1.04
N GLU A 44 13.28 -27.26 2.03
CA GLU A 44 12.19 -28.23 2.27
C GLU A 44 10.87 -27.49 2.54
N GLY A 45 9.75 -28.05 2.10
CA GLY A 45 8.43 -27.43 2.20
C GLY A 45 8.06 -27.02 3.63
N GLU A 46 8.41 -27.80 4.64
CA GLU A 46 8.18 -27.48 6.05
C GLU A 46 8.98 -26.25 6.52
N THR A 47 10.24 -26.14 6.08
CA THR A 47 11.10 -24.98 6.38
C THR A 47 10.55 -23.71 5.71
N PHE A 48 10.08 -23.81 4.48
CA PHE A 48 9.48 -22.68 3.77
C PHE A 48 8.17 -22.23 4.41
N LEU A 49 7.27 -23.14 4.75
CA LEU A 49 6.02 -22.83 5.47
C LEU A 49 6.30 -22.10 6.78
N ARG A 50 7.29 -22.56 7.51
CA ARG A 50 7.74 -21.89 8.75
C ARG A 50 8.24 -20.48 8.50
N LEU A 51 9.06 -20.27 7.45
CA LEU A 51 9.52 -18.94 7.07
C LEU A 51 8.35 -18.00 6.76
N LEU A 52 7.34 -18.47 6.01
CA LEU A 52 6.14 -17.67 5.72
C LEU A 52 5.40 -17.29 7.01
N ALA A 53 5.24 -18.23 7.95
CA ALA A 53 4.60 -17.96 9.23
C ALA A 53 5.37 -16.94 10.08
N GLU A 54 6.71 -17.02 10.14
CA GLU A 54 7.54 -16.07 10.87
C GLU A 54 7.55 -14.66 10.21
N LEU A 55 7.50 -14.59 8.89
CA LEU A 55 7.37 -13.32 8.15
C LEU A 55 6.02 -12.66 8.41
N ARG A 56 4.92 -13.42 8.41
CA ARG A 56 3.59 -12.90 8.78
C ARG A 56 3.56 -12.34 10.19
N ALA A 57 4.17 -13.05 11.14
CA ALA A 57 4.24 -12.63 12.53
C ALA A 57 5.17 -11.43 12.78
N ALA A 58 6.09 -11.16 11.85
CA ALA A 58 7.08 -10.08 11.99
C ALA A 58 6.48 -8.68 11.84
N ARG A 59 5.40 -8.53 11.08
CA ARG A 59 4.72 -7.26 10.77
C ARG A 59 3.20 -7.46 10.73
N PRO A 60 2.56 -7.73 11.86
CA PRO A 60 1.14 -8.08 11.92
C PRO A 60 0.21 -6.96 11.44
N SER A 61 0.61 -5.70 11.61
CA SER A 61 -0.14 -4.53 11.11
C SER A 61 -0.07 -4.34 9.59
N MET A 62 0.90 -4.96 8.91
CA MET A 62 1.08 -4.88 7.46
C MET A 62 0.23 -5.93 6.74
N ILE A 63 -1.08 -5.73 6.70
CA ILE A 63 -2.07 -6.68 6.15
C ILE A 63 -1.71 -7.15 4.73
N VAL A 64 -1.18 -6.27 3.88
CA VAL A 64 -0.78 -6.62 2.50
C VAL A 64 0.23 -7.76 2.48
N ILE A 65 1.24 -7.72 3.37
CA ILE A 65 2.25 -8.79 3.50
C ILE A 65 1.58 -10.08 3.99
N GLY A 66 0.79 -9.96 5.06
CA GLY A 66 0.08 -11.09 5.65
C GLY A 66 -0.79 -11.84 4.65
N ASN A 67 -1.56 -11.10 3.86
CA ASN A 67 -2.44 -11.66 2.83
C ASN A 67 -1.67 -12.26 1.66
N ALA A 68 -0.62 -11.60 1.16
CA ALA A 68 0.22 -12.14 0.10
C ALA A 68 0.86 -13.48 0.52
N LEU A 69 1.42 -13.55 1.73
CA LEU A 69 2.01 -14.78 2.25
C LEU A 69 0.97 -15.88 2.49
N ALA A 70 -0.24 -15.54 2.98
CA ALA A 70 -1.33 -16.50 3.13
C ALA A 70 -1.81 -17.07 1.78
N MET A 71 -1.87 -16.25 0.75
CA MET A 71 -2.22 -16.70 -0.60
C MET A 71 -1.15 -17.64 -1.21
N ILE A 72 0.13 -17.41 -0.91
CA ILE A 72 1.21 -18.33 -1.27
C ILE A 72 1.03 -19.64 -0.51
N GLU A 73 0.87 -19.59 0.81
CA GLU A 73 0.69 -20.76 1.67
C GLU A 73 -0.44 -21.69 1.20
N GLN A 74 -1.58 -21.13 0.76
CA GLN A 74 -2.71 -21.89 0.22
C GLN A 74 -2.41 -22.63 -1.09
N ARG A 75 -1.37 -22.24 -1.83
CA ARG A 75 -0.97 -22.84 -3.12
C ARG A 75 0.21 -23.81 -2.99
N LEU A 76 0.81 -23.90 -1.80
CA LEU A 76 2.00 -24.73 -1.61
C LEU A 76 1.68 -26.22 -1.71
N SER A 77 2.62 -26.94 -2.32
CA SER A 77 2.78 -28.37 -2.25
C SER A 77 4.21 -28.70 -1.77
N SER A 78 4.56 -29.98 -1.72
CA SER A 78 5.93 -30.38 -1.40
C SER A 78 6.98 -30.06 -2.49
N ASP A 79 6.54 -29.50 -3.62
CA ASP A 79 7.40 -29.18 -4.77
C ASP A 79 7.83 -27.71 -4.72
N VAL A 80 9.13 -27.48 -4.69
CA VAL A 80 9.76 -26.15 -4.70
C VAL A 80 9.39 -25.33 -5.94
N GLN A 81 9.20 -25.97 -7.08
CA GLN A 81 8.80 -25.27 -8.31
C GLN A 81 7.39 -24.70 -8.20
N VAL A 82 6.49 -25.39 -7.49
CA VAL A 82 5.15 -24.89 -7.19
C VAL A 82 5.23 -23.68 -6.24
N ALA A 83 6.13 -23.70 -5.26
CA ALA A 83 6.36 -22.58 -4.37
C ALA A 83 6.89 -21.36 -5.13
N LEU A 84 7.87 -21.53 -6.00
CA LEU A 84 8.42 -20.47 -6.84
C LEU A 84 7.33 -19.83 -7.71
N GLN A 85 6.55 -20.65 -8.41
CA GLN A 85 5.47 -20.16 -9.25
C GLN A 85 4.40 -19.42 -8.42
N ALA A 86 4.04 -19.93 -7.24
CA ALA A 86 3.09 -19.27 -6.36
C ALA A 86 3.57 -17.87 -5.93
N VAL A 87 4.85 -17.71 -5.58
CA VAL A 87 5.42 -16.41 -5.21
C VAL A 87 5.43 -15.46 -6.41
N MET A 88 5.84 -15.94 -7.60
CA MET A 88 5.81 -15.13 -8.83
C MET A 88 4.40 -14.64 -9.15
N ASP A 89 3.41 -15.53 -9.14
CA ASP A 89 2.02 -15.18 -9.45
C ASP A 89 1.44 -14.14 -8.48
N ILE A 90 1.73 -14.27 -7.18
CA ILE A 90 1.24 -13.32 -6.17
C ILE A 90 1.95 -11.97 -6.30
N ARG A 91 3.24 -11.97 -6.59
CA ARG A 91 4.01 -10.76 -6.86
C ARG A 91 3.42 -9.99 -8.05
N ASP A 92 3.18 -10.69 -9.16
CA ASP A 92 2.61 -10.10 -10.37
C ASP A 92 1.17 -9.59 -10.14
N GLN A 93 0.37 -10.31 -9.35
CA GLN A 93 -0.97 -9.85 -8.97
C GLN A 93 -0.91 -8.56 -8.15
N LEU A 94 0.00 -8.46 -7.18
CA LEU A 94 0.16 -7.27 -6.34
C LEU A 94 0.66 -6.07 -7.17
N GLU A 95 1.62 -6.28 -8.08
CA GLU A 95 2.12 -5.24 -8.98
C GLU A 95 1.00 -4.72 -9.90
N ASN A 96 0.25 -5.65 -10.51
CA ASN A 96 -0.86 -5.30 -11.42
C ASN A 96 -2.06 -4.66 -10.72
N ALA A 97 -2.31 -4.99 -9.45
CA ALA A 97 -3.42 -4.42 -8.68
C ALA A 97 -3.35 -2.89 -8.62
N THR A 98 -2.18 -2.34 -8.31
CA THR A 98 -1.96 -0.88 -8.24
C THR A 98 -2.28 -0.19 -9.58
N GLY A 99 -1.81 -0.75 -10.69
CA GLY A 99 -2.09 -0.20 -12.03
C GLY A 99 -3.56 -0.34 -12.43
N THR A 100 -4.22 -1.42 -12.01
CA THR A 100 -5.64 -1.64 -12.30
C THR A 100 -6.53 -0.63 -11.58
N ILE A 101 -6.28 -0.40 -10.27
CA ILE A 101 -6.99 0.61 -9.49
C ILE A 101 -6.80 2.00 -10.11
N ALA A 102 -5.57 2.34 -10.48
CA ALA A 102 -5.26 3.64 -11.07
C ALA A 102 -6.02 3.86 -12.38
N ARG A 103 -6.12 2.85 -13.25
CA ARG A 103 -6.92 2.92 -14.49
C ARG A 103 -8.41 3.09 -14.23
N GLN A 104 -8.97 2.28 -13.31
CA GLN A 104 -10.39 2.37 -12.96
C GLN A 104 -10.76 3.73 -12.35
N ALA A 105 -9.90 4.28 -11.50
CA ALA A 105 -10.10 5.61 -10.92
C ALA A 105 -10.02 6.71 -11.97
N LEU A 106 -9.11 6.58 -12.95
CA LEU A 106 -8.90 7.54 -14.01
C LEU A 106 -10.17 7.80 -14.86
N ASP A 107 -10.89 6.73 -15.19
CA ASP A 107 -12.11 6.78 -15.99
C ASP A 107 -13.28 7.52 -15.30
N LEU A 108 -13.17 7.72 -13.99
CA LEU A 108 -14.21 8.36 -13.18
C LEU A 108 -13.89 9.81 -12.81
N LEU A 109 -12.68 10.30 -13.13
CA LEU A 109 -12.27 11.65 -12.77
C LEU A 109 -12.96 12.72 -13.61
N PRO A 110 -13.26 13.89 -13.02
CA PRO A 110 -13.70 15.05 -13.79
C PRO A 110 -12.56 15.62 -14.64
N GLU A 111 -12.89 16.51 -15.56
CA GLU A 111 -11.91 17.23 -16.35
C GLU A 111 -11.10 18.22 -15.48
N SER A 112 -9.77 18.22 -15.64
CA SER A 112 -8.84 19.14 -14.98
C SER A 112 -9.02 19.29 -13.46
N PRO A 113 -9.11 18.21 -12.68
CA PRO A 113 -9.46 18.27 -11.27
C PRO A 113 -8.35 18.87 -10.41
N VAL A 114 -8.76 19.54 -9.34
CA VAL A 114 -7.93 19.83 -8.18
C VAL A 114 -8.15 18.71 -7.17
N ILE A 115 -7.13 17.89 -6.92
CA ILE A 115 -7.22 16.69 -6.07
C ILE A 115 -6.48 16.95 -4.76
N LEU A 116 -7.18 16.79 -3.63
CA LEU A 116 -6.52 16.80 -2.32
C LEU A 116 -6.21 15.37 -1.88
N THR A 117 -5.00 15.12 -1.40
CA THR A 117 -4.57 13.82 -0.88
C THR A 117 -3.81 13.92 0.42
N HIS A 118 -3.78 12.81 1.17
CA HIS A 118 -3.10 12.68 2.45
C HIS A 118 -2.26 11.41 2.48
N SER A 119 -1.04 11.53 3.01
CA SER A 119 -0.02 10.47 3.01
C SER A 119 0.51 10.14 1.59
N ALA A 120 1.32 9.10 1.49
CA ALA A 120 1.84 8.60 0.23
C ALA A 120 1.31 7.18 -0.02
N SER A 121 0.41 7.06 -0.98
CA SER A 121 -0.13 5.79 -1.44
C SER A 121 0.40 5.45 -2.83
N SER A 122 0.87 4.21 -3.02
CA SER A 122 1.31 3.72 -4.33
C SER A 122 0.20 3.76 -5.37
N ALA A 123 -1.04 3.42 -4.98
CA ALA A 123 -2.20 3.46 -5.88
C ALA A 123 -2.55 4.90 -6.29
N VAL A 124 -2.49 5.85 -5.36
CA VAL A 124 -2.73 7.27 -5.65
C VAL A 124 -1.63 7.84 -6.54
N LEU A 125 -0.36 7.52 -6.25
CA LEU A 125 0.76 7.96 -7.11
C LEU A 125 0.69 7.34 -8.51
N ALA A 126 0.27 6.08 -8.64
CA ALA A 126 0.07 5.44 -9.94
C ALA A 126 -1.05 6.13 -10.75
N LEU A 127 -2.15 6.53 -10.09
CA LEU A 127 -3.18 7.34 -10.73
C LEU A 127 -2.62 8.65 -11.28
N PHE A 128 -1.87 9.40 -10.47
CA PHE A 128 -1.28 10.67 -10.90
C PHE A 128 -0.26 10.50 -12.04
N ARG A 129 0.52 9.41 -12.04
CA ARG A 129 1.41 9.07 -13.16
C ARG A 129 0.63 8.80 -14.43
N ASN A 130 -0.45 8.00 -14.38
CA ASN A 130 -1.29 7.72 -15.53
C ASN A 130 -1.93 8.98 -16.10
N MET A 131 -2.40 9.90 -15.24
CA MET A 131 -2.92 11.20 -15.67
C MET A 131 -1.86 12.05 -16.40
N ALA A 132 -0.64 12.10 -15.83
CA ALA A 132 0.47 12.84 -16.45
C ALA A 132 0.92 12.22 -17.78
N GLU A 133 1.00 10.91 -17.90
CA GLU A 133 1.33 10.17 -19.13
C GLU A 133 0.29 10.44 -20.23
N GLN A 134 -0.99 10.55 -19.87
CA GLN A 134 -2.08 10.91 -20.77
C GLN A 134 -2.19 12.42 -21.01
N ARG A 135 -1.26 13.21 -20.44
CA ARG A 135 -1.24 14.69 -20.56
C ARG A 135 -2.53 15.36 -20.09
N GLN A 136 -3.22 14.75 -19.12
CA GLN A 136 -4.39 15.39 -18.52
C GLN A 136 -3.94 16.59 -17.67
N ALA A 137 -4.69 17.68 -17.74
CA ALA A 137 -4.46 18.81 -16.86
C ALA A 137 -5.05 18.50 -15.47
N PHE A 138 -4.30 18.69 -14.41
CA PHE A 138 -4.76 18.57 -13.03
C PHE A 138 -3.75 19.21 -12.07
N SER A 139 -4.15 19.43 -10.84
CA SER A 139 -3.26 19.86 -9.77
C SER A 139 -3.52 19.08 -8.47
N VAL A 140 -2.50 19.00 -7.62
CA VAL A 140 -2.59 18.23 -6.39
C VAL A 140 -2.30 19.12 -5.18
N ILE A 141 -3.16 19.03 -4.17
CA ILE A 141 -2.92 19.55 -2.85
C ILE A 141 -2.56 18.33 -1.97
N CYS A 142 -1.36 18.28 -1.41
CA CYS A 142 -0.98 17.20 -0.53
C CYS A 142 -0.62 17.72 0.86
N THR A 143 -1.04 16.99 1.89
CA THR A 143 -0.67 17.33 3.27
C THR A 143 0.73 16.81 3.56
N GLN A 144 1.41 17.39 4.55
CA GLN A 144 2.72 16.88 4.97
C GLN A 144 2.66 15.49 5.61
N SER A 145 1.52 15.10 6.18
CA SER A 145 1.24 13.77 6.74
C SER A 145 2.13 13.42 7.94
N SER A 146 2.02 14.23 8.99
CA SER A 146 2.70 14.01 10.27
C SER A 146 2.22 12.68 10.92
N PRO A 147 3.06 11.96 11.69
CA PRO A 147 4.46 12.28 12.04
C PRO A 147 5.49 11.79 11.02
N GLY A 148 5.15 10.95 10.04
CA GLY A 148 6.10 10.35 9.10
C GLY A 148 6.52 11.27 7.95
N PHE A 149 5.75 12.35 7.71
CA PHE A 149 6.01 13.35 6.66
C PHE A 149 6.08 12.78 5.23
N GLU A 150 5.33 11.73 4.95
CA GLU A 150 5.30 11.04 3.65
C GLU A 150 4.83 11.96 2.52
N GLY A 151 4.02 12.98 2.83
CA GLY A 151 3.58 14.00 1.88
C GLY A 151 4.73 14.78 1.24
N HIS A 152 5.86 14.95 1.93
CA HIS A 152 7.05 15.58 1.33
C HIS A 152 7.65 14.73 0.21
N SER A 153 7.66 13.41 0.38
CA SER A 153 8.13 12.48 -0.67
C SER A 153 7.16 12.46 -1.84
N LEU A 154 5.86 12.48 -1.59
CA LEU A 154 4.84 12.57 -2.61
C LEU A 154 4.97 13.88 -3.40
N ALA A 155 5.08 15.04 -2.72
CA ALA A 155 5.22 16.34 -3.37
C ALA A 155 6.47 16.39 -4.27
N ARG A 156 7.58 15.77 -3.84
CA ARG A 156 8.80 15.67 -4.65
C ARG A 156 8.56 14.83 -5.90
N ALA A 157 7.94 13.66 -5.76
CA ALA A 157 7.62 12.79 -6.89
C ALA A 157 6.68 13.48 -7.90
N LEU A 158 5.69 14.23 -7.43
CA LEU A 158 4.80 15.01 -8.29
C LEU A 158 5.53 16.12 -9.03
N ASN A 159 6.43 16.83 -8.36
CA ASN A 159 7.25 17.87 -8.98
C ASN A 159 8.18 17.29 -10.07
N GLU A 160 8.75 16.10 -9.88
CA GLU A 160 9.55 15.40 -10.89
C GLU A 160 8.73 15.02 -12.14
N LEU A 161 7.43 14.80 -11.96
CA LEU A 161 6.46 14.56 -13.05
C LEU A 161 5.89 15.87 -13.66
N ALA A 162 6.40 17.03 -13.25
CA ALA A 162 5.90 18.36 -13.64
C ALA A 162 4.41 18.58 -13.33
N ILE A 163 3.87 17.93 -12.31
CA ILE A 163 2.50 18.10 -11.84
C ILE A 163 2.47 19.28 -10.85
N PRO A 164 1.59 20.29 -11.06
CA PRO A 164 1.40 21.37 -10.10
C PRO A 164 0.99 20.83 -8.73
N VAL A 165 1.81 21.10 -7.70
CA VAL A 165 1.59 20.58 -6.35
C VAL A 165 1.67 21.69 -5.31
N THR A 166 0.72 21.67 -4.37
CA THR A 166 0.71 22.52 -3.17
C THR A 166 0.85 21.64 -1.94
N LEU A 167 1.96 21.79 -1.21
CA LEU A 167 2.16 21.09 0.07
C LEU A 167 1.63 21.95 1.22
N ILE A 168 0.74 21.37 2.02
CA ILE A 168 0.12 22.03 3.17
C ILE A 168 0.42 21.29 4.47
N THR A 169 0.28 21.94 5.61
CA THR A 169 0.28 21.24 6.91
C THR A 169 -1.05 20.51 7.13
N ASP A 170 -1.03 19.47 7.96
CA ASP A 170 -2.24 18.68 8.26
C ASP A 170 -3.33 19.54 8.90
N ALA A 171 -2.95 20.55 9.70
CA ALA A 171 -3.88 21.50 10.32
C ALA A 171 -4.64 22.40 9.30
N GLN A 172 -4.14 22.49 8.07
CA GLN A 172 -4.76 23.31 7.01
C GLN A 172 -5.80 22.55 6.18
N MET A 173 -6.03 21.25 6.43
CA MET A 173 -7.00 20.43 5.65
C MET A 173 -8.35 21.14 5.50
N GLY A 174 -8.90 21.67 6.60
CA GLY A 174 -10.20 22.37 6.59
C GLY A 174 -10.24 23.63 5.71
N LEU A 175 -9.10 24.29 5.48
CA LEU A 175 -9.00 25.46 4.62
C LEU A 175 -8.90 25.10 3.14
N PHE A 176 -8.26 23.95 2.83
CA PHE A 176 -7.94 23.57 1.46
C PHE A 176 -8.93 22.58 0.85
N VAL A 177 -9.61 21.76 1.65
CA VAL A 177 -10.64 20.84 1.15
C VAL A 177 -11.72 21.55 0.31
N PRO A 178 -12.24 22.72 0.70
CA PRO A 178 -13.21 23.44 -0.14
C PRO A 178 -12.69 23.85 -1.53
N GLN A 179 -11.37 23.96 -1.69
CA GLN A 179 -10.70 24.34 -2.93
C GLN A 179 -10.45 23.14 -3.86
N ALA A 180 -10.57 21.91 -3.35
CA ALA A 180 -10.45 20.70 -4.14
C ALA A 180 -11.80 20.32 -4.77
N ASP A 181 -11.74 19.61 -5.89
CA ASP A 181 -12.93 18.99 -6.50
C ASP A 181 -13.27 17.68 -5.81
N LEU A 182 -12.25 16.95 -5.42
CA LEU A 182 -12.37 15.69 -4.69
C LEU A 182 -11.15 15.43 -3.80
N VAL A 183 -11.35 14.55 -2.82
CA VAL A 183 -10.29 14.01 -1.96
C VAL A 183 -10.03 12.57 -2.37
N ILE A 184 -8.75 12.18 -2.52
CA ILE A 184 -8.36 10.80 -2.80
C ILE A 184 -7.34 10.35 -1.77
N THR A 185 -7.55 9.18 -1.15
CA THR A 185 -6.59 8.54 -0.25
C THR A 185 -6.31 7.10 -0.64
N GLY A 186 -5.22 6.55 -0.13
CA GLY A 186 -5.01 5.12 -0.09
C GLY A 186 -5.80 4.46 1.05
N CYS A 187 -5.47 3.21 1.29
CA CYS A 187 -6.01 2.39 2.36
C CYS A 187 -4.89 1.45 2.84
N ASP A 188 -4.71 1.32 4.14
CA ASP A 188 -3.79 0.33 4.71
C ASP A 188 -4.50 -0.99 4.99
N THR A 189 -5.74 -0.92 5.51
CA THR A 189 -6.59 -2.08 5.78
C THR A 189 -8.04 -1.77 5.49
N TRP A 190 -8.71 -2.63 4.72
CA TRP A 190 -10.14 -2.58 4.46
C TRP A 190 -10.86 -3.62 5.31
N LEU A 191 -11.75 -3.18 6.19
CA LEU A 191 -12.45 -4.02 7.15
C LEU A 191 -13.81 -4.51 6.59
N SER A 192 -14.23 -5.70 6.99
CA SER A 192 -15.46 -6.34 6.49
C SER A 192 -16.76 -5.55 6.73
N ASN A 193 -16.75 -4.65 7.72
CA ASN A 193 -17.90 -3.77 8.05
C ASN A 193 -17.95 -2.46 7.24
N GLY A 194 -17.11 -2.31 6.20
CA GLY A 194 -17.04 -1.12 5.37
C GLY A 194 -16.23 0.04 5.96
N HIS A 195 -15.53 -0.18 7.08
CA HIS A 195 -14.52 0.76 7.59
C HIS A 195 -13.17 0.49 6.95
N PHE A 196 -12.28 1.46 7.02
CA PHE A 196 -10.89 1.27 6.60
C PHE A 196 -9.93 1.98 7.56
N ILE A 197 -8.71 1.47 7.60
CA ILE A 197 -7.60 2.04 8.34
C ILE A 197 -6.64 2.66 7.33
N ASN A 198 -6.16 3.84 7.65
CA ASN A 198 -5.16 4.55 6.86
C ASN A 198 -4.37 5.49 7.77
N LYS A 199 -3.41 6.20 7.20
CA LYS A 199 -2.57 7.18 7.88
C LYS A 199 -3.35 8.06 8.86
N SER A 200 -2.77 8.28 10.04
CA SER A 200 -3.26 9.26 11.04
C SER A 200 -3.59 10.59 10.37
N GLY A 201 -4.76 11.15 10.66
CA GLY A 201 -5.29 12.36 10.00
C GLY A 201 -6.36 12.08 8.95
N THR A 202 -6.44 10.86 8.39
CA THR A 202 -7.44 10.52 7.35
C THR A 202 -8.87 10.73 7.84
N HIS A 203 -9.19 10.42 9.10
CA HIS A 203 -10.53 10.67 9.66
C HIS A 203 -10.86 12.18 9.70
N LEU A 204 -9.92 13.03 10.09
CA LEU A 204 -10.11 14.48 10.07
C LEU A 204 -10.32 14.99 8.65
N LEU A 205 -9.59 14.46 7.68
CA LEU A 205 -9.76 14.79 6.27
C LEU A 205 -11.14 14.37 5.76
N ALA A 206 -11.61 13.18 6.13
CA ALA A 206 -12.94 12.69 5.77
C ALA A 206 -14.06 13.59 6.35
N LEU A 207 -13.92 14.02 7.60
CA LEU A 207 -14.86 14.97 8.22
C LEU A 207 -14.85 16.32 7.50
N ALA A 208 -13.67 16.84 7.13
CA ALA A 208 -13.56 18.08 6.37
C ALA A 208 -14.17 17.97 4.98
N ALA A 209 -13.95 16.83 4.28
CA ALA A 209 -14.54 16.55 2.97
C ALA A 209 -16.07 16.49 3.05
N HIS A 210 -16.60 15.77 4.05
CA HIS A 210 -18.03 15.68 4.29
C HIS A 210 -18.66 17.05 4.57
N ALA A 211 -18.06 17.83 5.47
CA ALA A 211 -18.53 19.18 5.81
C ALA A 211 -18.52 20.14 4.61
N ALA A 212 -17.58 19.98 3.67
CA ALA A 212 -17.47 20.78 2.45
C ALA A 212 -18.29 20.21 1.28
N GLY A 213 -18.99 19.08 1.45
CA GLY A 213 -19.74 18.40 0.37
C GLY A 213 -18.83 17.86 -0.74
N LYS A 214 -17.58 17.53 -0.44
CA LYS A 214 -16.62 17.00 -1.41
C LYS A 214 -16.56 15.47 -1.36
N PRO A 215 -16.50 14.78 -2.50
CA PRO A 215 -16.35 13.33 -2.51
C PRO A 215 -14.99 12.92 -1.96
N LEU A 216 -14.97 11.83 -1.17
CA LEU A 216 -13.77 11.14 -0.73
C LEU A 216 -13.70 9.78 -1.42
N TRP A 217 -12.65 9.56 -2.18
CA TRP A 217 -12.34 8.28 -2.80
C TRP A 217 -11.24 7.57 -2.04
N VAL A 218 -11.40 6.27 -1.86
CA VAL A 218 -10.41 5.40 -1.21
C VAL A 218 -9.94 4.37 -2.22
N LEU A 219 -8.67 4.41 -2.57
CA LEU A 219 -8.05 3.49 -3.51
C LEU A 219 -7.45 2.30 -2.76
N ALA A 220 -8.05 1.13 -2.92
CA ALA A 220 -7.66 -0.10 -2.24
C ALA A 220 -7.73 -1.30 -3.18
N ASP A 221 -6.81 -2.25 -3.00
CA ASP A 221 -6.83 -3.57 -3.63
C ASP A 221 -7.29 -4.66 -2.65
N SER A 222 -7.53 -5.87 -3.15
CA SER A 222 -7.98 -7.00 -2.34
C SER A 222 -6.94 -7.53 -1.34
N PHE A 223 -5.65 -7.22 -1.54
CA PHE A 223 -4.61 -7.55 -0.56
C PHE A 223 -4.75 -6.80 0.77
N ARG A 224 -5.60 -5.77 0.81
CA ARG A 224 -5.87 -4.96 2.01
C ARG A 224 -7.09 -5.42 2.80
N ASN A 225 -7.80 -6.44 2.33
CA ASN A 225 -8.98 -6.95 3.02
C ASN A 225 -8.60 -7.61 4.35
N SER A 226 -9.42 -7.36 5.36
CA SER A 226 -9.30 -7.97 6.68
C SER A 226 -10.67 -8.27 7.24
N ASP A 227 -10.81 -9.47 7.80
CA ASP A 227 -12.02 -9.90 8.54
C ASP A 227 -11.96 -9.46 10.01
N ALA A 228 -10.92 -8.72 10.43
CA ALA A 228 -10.80 -8.25 11.80
C ALA A 228 -11.91 -7.28 12.17
N ASP A 229 -12.35 -7.36 13.43
CA ASP A 229 -13.24 -6.35 14.02
C ASP A 229 -12.46 -5.04 14.20
N PRO A 230 -13.04 -3.87 13.85
CA PRO A 230 -12.40 -2.57 14.06
C PRO A 230 -11.86 -2.33 15.47
N GLY A 231 -12.54 -2.87 16.49
CA GLY A 231 -12.11 -2.76 17.89
C GLY A 231 -10.92 -3.65 18.28
N SER A 232 -10.55 -4.61 17.43
CA SER A 232 -9.45 -5.56 17.69
C SER A 232 -8.16 -5.21 16.95
N VAL A 233 -8.17 -4.19 16.08
CA VAL A 233 -6.99 -3.82 15.30
C VAL A 233 -6.07 -2.95 16.12
N GLU A 234 -4.84 -3.43 16.37
CA GLU A 234 -3.78 -2.63 16.97
C GLU A 234 -3.26 -1.65 15.92
N LEU A 235 -3.28 -0.35 16.28
CA LEU A 235 -2.72 0.72 15.45
C LEU A 235 -1.28 0.98 15.89
N GLU A 236 -0.35 0.94 14.94
CA GLU A 236 1.06 1.31 15.15
C GLU A 236 1.30 2.82 15.07
#